data_db4f5f168d1a77778da899919637ee04
#
_entry.id   db4f5f168d1a77778da899919637ee04
#
_cell.length_a   1.000
_cell.length_b   1.000
_cell.length_c   1.000
_cell.angle_alpha   90.00
_cell.angle_beta   90.00
_cell.angle_gamma   90.00
#
_symmetry.space_group_name_H-M   'P 1'
#
loop_
_entity.id
_entity.type
_entity.pdbx_description
1 polymer ?
#
loop_
_entity_poly.entity_id
_entity_poly.type
_entity_poly.pdbx_seq_one_letter_code
_entity_poly.pdbx_strand_id
1 'polypeptide(L)'
;MSETAVIRRMRREDLDAVTAIEAATFAIPWSRESFRQELERNVAARYLVAEADGQVIGYAGAWVILDESHITNIAVAEAYRGRGIGKQLTQALLQYLSNLGACYATLEVRVSNLRAQNLYKALGFVSVGKRKRYYEDNGEDAFLMVCEHMPAVEEDFSEEPWPATEGNG
;
A
#
# COMPACT_ATOMS: atom_id res chain seq x y z
N MET A 1 -13.28 -15.50 -16.48
CA MET A 1 -12.94 -15.90 -15.11
C MET A 1 -12.04 -14.85 -14.50
N SER A 2 -12.48 -14.27 -13.40
CA SER A 2 -11.63 -13.36 -12.65
C SER A 2 -10.62 -14.19 -11.85
N GLU A 3 -9.35 -14.06 -12.19
CA GLU A 3 -8.31 -14.67 -11.39
C GLU A 3 -8.25 -13.92 -10.05
N THR A 4 -8.44 -14.66 -8.97
CA THR A 4 -8.33 -14.11 -7.63
C THR A 4 -6.86 -14.13 -7.23
N ALA A 5 -6.28 -12.97 -7.00
CA ALA A 5 -4.93 -12.90 -6.49
C ALA A 5 -4.90 -13.34 -5.03
N VAL A 6 -3.81 -13.95 -4.62
CA VAL A 6 -3.55 -14.25 -3.21
C VAL A 6 -2.82 -13.07 -2.60
N ILE A 7 -3.38 -12.52 -1.54
CA ILE A 7 -2.75 -11.40 -0.82
C ILE A 7 -2.03 -11.97 0.39
N ARG A 8 -0.77 -11.61 0.52
CA ARG A 8 0.07 -12.05 1.63
C ARG A 8 1.08 -10.98 2.01
N ARG A 9 1.76 -11.16 3.13
CA ARG A 9 2.82 -10.24 3.55
C ARG A 9 4.00 -10.31 2.59
N MET A 10 4.64 -9.16 2.36
CA MET A 10 5.86 -9.07 1.56
C MET A 10 6.99 -9.78 2.26
N ARG A 11 7.81 -10.47 1.48
CA ARG A 11 9.02 -11.17 1.92
C ARG A 11 10.23 -10.61 1.19
N ARG A 12 11.42 -10.95 1.67
CA ARG A 12 12.68 -10.54 1.02
C ARG A 12 12.73 -10.99 -0.43
N GLU A 13 12.22 -12.18 -0.73
CA GLU A 13 12.19 -12.73 -2.08
C GLU A 13 11.34 -11.93 -3.05
N ASP A 14 10.45 -11.07 -2.55
CA ASP A 14 9.55 -10.25 -3.36
C ASP A 14 10.18 -8.93 -3.80
N LEU A 15 11.33 -8.55 -3.24
CA LEU A 15 11.92 -7.23 -3.46
C LEU A 15 12.18 -6.92 -4.93
N ASP A 16 12.69 -7.88 -5.70
CA ASP A 16 12.96 -7.65 -7.12
C ASP A 16 11.68 -7.38 -7.92
N ALA A 17 10.64 -8.17 -7.68
CA ALA A 17 9.36 -8.00 -8.36
C ALA A 17 8.68 -6.68 -7.97
N VAL A 18 8.67 -6.34 -6.68
CA VAL A 18 8.10 -5.09 -6.17
C VAL A 18 8.83 -3.89 -6.77
N THR A 19 10.17 -3.93 -6.80
CA THR A 19 10.99 -2.87 -7.38
C THR A 19 10.70 -2.69 -8.87
N ALA A 20 10.53 -3.78 -9.61
CA ALA A 20 10.22 -3.73 -11.04
C ALA A 20 8.84 -3.10 -11.29
N ILE A 21 7.84 -3.44 -10.49
CA ILE A 21 6.49 -2.87 -10.60
C ILE A 21 6.53 -1.37 -10.28
N GLU A 22 7.24 -0.99 -9.25
CA GLU A 22 7.42 0.41 -8.85
C GLU A 22 8.05 1.22 -10.00
N ALA A 23 9.16 0.72 -10.56
CA ALA A 23 9.88 1.39 -11.64
C ALA A 23 9.02 1.55 -12.90
N ALA A 24 8.16 0.58 -13.19
CA ALA A 24 7.27 0.62 -14.35
C ALA A 24 6.05 1.54 -14.13
N THR A 25 5.74 1.86 -12.89
CA THR A 25 4.50 2.57 -12.53
C THR A 25 4.72 4.04 -12.25
N PHE A 26 5.81 4.40 -11.56
CA PHE A 26 6.02 5.76 -11.05
C PHE A 26 7.17 6.46 -11.75
N ALA A 27 7.00 7.78 -11.96
CA ALA A 27 8.01 8.62 -12.60
C ALA A 27 9.28 8.75 -11.75
N ILE A 28 9.13 8.83 -10.42
CA ILE A 28 10.25 8.85 -9.47
C ILE A 28 10.10 7.62 -8.56
N PRO A 29 10.55 6.45 -9.03
CA PRO A 29 10.33 5.22 -8.28
C PRO A 29 11.28 5.08 -7.10
N TRP A 30 10.82 4.38 -6.07
CA TRP A 30 11.70 3.94 -4.99
C TRP A 30 12.65 2.87 -5.50
N SER A 31 13.86 2.87 -4.95
CA SER A 31 14.87 1.86 -5.26
C SER A 31 14.61 0.56 -4.52
N ARG A 32 15.25 -0.52 -4.98
CA ARG A 32 15.24 -1.80 -4.26
C ARG A 32 15.75 -1.64 -2.83
N GLU A 33 16.79 -0.83 -2.65
CA GLU A 33 17.35 -0.57 -1.32
C GLU A 33 16.36 0.12 -0.39
N SER A 34 15.56 1.07 -0.93
CA SER A 34 14.50 1.72 -0.15
C SER A 34 13.46 0.71 0.33
N PHE A 35 13.03 -0.19 -0.55
CA PHE A 35 12.09 -1.26 -0.17
C PHE A 35 12.71 -2.23 0.84
N ARG A 36 13.99 -2.57 0.67
CA ARG A 36 14.68 -3.43 1.61
C ARG A 36 14.72 -2.80 3.00
N GLN A 37 15.02 -1.50 3.09
CA GLN A 37 15.03 -0.78 4.36
C GLN A 37 13.64 -0.74 5.00
N GLU A 38 12.59 -0.56 4.20
CA GLU A 38 11.21 -0.63 4.69
C GLU A 38 10.90 -2.00 5.29
N LEU A 39 11.30 -3.05 4.61
CA LEU A 39 11.04 -4.41 5.05
C LEU A 39 11.86 -4.79 6.29
N GLU A 40 13.14 -4.44 6.32
CA GLU A 40 14.08 -4.96 7.30
C GLU A 40 14.36 -4.01 8.46
N ARG A 41 14.16 -2.70 8.29
CA ARG A 41 14.57 -1.69 9.26
C ARG A 41 13.46 -0.79 9.77
N ASN A 42 12.41 -0.58 9.00
CA ASN A 42 11.33 0.32 9.39
C ASN A 42 10.26 -0.45 10.18
N VAL A 43 10.31 -0.33 11.51
CA VAL A 43 9.36 -1.03 12.39
C VAL A 43 7.91 -0.55 12.19
N ALA A 44 7.70 0.63 11.63
CA ALA A 44 6.36 1.16 11.33
C ALA A 44 5.81 0.63 10.00
N ALA A 45 6.65 0.09 9.13
CA ALA A 45 6.23 -0.31 7.78
C ALA A 45 5.52 -1.66 7.78
N ARG A 46 4.45 -1.75 6.96
CA ARG A 46 3.73 -2.99 6.67
C ARG A 46 3.42 -3.03 5.19
N TYR A 47 3.83 -4.11 4.53
CA TYR A 47 3.68 -4.29 3.09
C TYR A 47 3.01 -5.61 2.78
N LEU A 48 2.06 -5.57 1.86
CA LEU A 48 1.39 -6.74 1.31
C LEU A 48 1.72 -6.85 -0.18
N VAL A 49 1.72 -8.07 -0.68
CA VAL A 49 1.86 -8.35 -2.12
C VAL A 49 0.66 -9.16 -2.59
N ALA A 50 0.32 -8.97 -3.87
CA ALA A 50 -0.66 -9.79 -4.56
C ALA A 50 0.10 -10.75 -5.46
N GLU A 51 -0.22 -12.03 -5.36
CA GLU A 51 0.42 -13.09 -6.12
C GLU A 51 -0.63 -13.77 -7.01
N ALA A 52 -0.30 -13.93 -8.27
CA ALA A 52 -1.10 -14.68 -9.23
C ALA A 52 -0.16 -15.50 -10.11
N ASP A 53 -0.54 -16.75 -10.40
CA ASP A 53 0.27 -17.65 -11.23
C ASP A 53 1.73 -17.79 -10.74
N GLY A 54 1.92 -17.76 -9.43
CA GLY A 54 3.24 -17.89 -8.82
C GLY A 54 4.11 -16.63 -8.93
N GLN A 55 3.54 -15.50 -9.37
CA GLN A 55 4.27 -14.25 -9.55
C GLN A 55 3.66 -13.13 -8.72
N VAL A 56 4.51 -12.27 -8.18
CA VAL A 56 4.05 -11.03 -7.54
C VAL A 56 3.63 -10.06 -8.64
N ILE A 57 2.37 -9.64 -8.61
CA ILE A 57 1.75 -8.80 -9.63
C ILE A 57 1.27 -7.46 -9.08
N GLY A 58 1.42 -7.23 -7.79
CA GLY A 58 1.05 -5.97 -7.17
C GLY A 58 1.53 -5.92 -5.72
N TYR A 59 1.48 -4.74 -5.15
CA TYR A 59 1.86 -4.54 -3.75
C TYR A 59 1.17 -3.30 -3.19
N ALA A 60 1.08 -3.26 -1.87
CA ALA A 60 0.59 -2.09 -1.15
C ALA A 60 1.36 -1.95 0.15
N GLY A 61 1.74 -0.73 0.48
CA GLY A 61 2.52 -0.45 1.67
C GLY A 61 1.96 0.69 2.50
N ALA A 62 2.19 0.62 3.79
CA ALA A 62 1.76 1.65 4.73
C ALA A 62 2.71 1.71 5.92
N TRP A 63 2.67 2.83 6.61
CA TRP A 63 3.27 2.98 7.94
C TRP A 63 2.14 3.01 8.96
N VAL A 64 2.32 2.30 10.06
CA VAL A 64 1.39 2.31 11.18
C VAL A 64 2.14 2.71 12.45
N ILE A 65 1.66 3.77 13.10
CA ILE A 65 2.25 4.33 14.32
C ILE A 65 1.10 4.57 15.29
N LEU A 66 1.03 3.76 16.35
CA LEU A 66 -0.06 3.80 17.33
C LEU A 66 -1.42 3.60 16.62
N ASP A 67 -2.32 4.59 16.69
CA ASP A 67 -3.65 4.55 16.09
C ASP A 67 -3.74 5.20 14.71
N GLU A 68 -2.60 5.63 14.16
CA GLU A 68 -2.52 6.29 12.86
C GLU A 68 -1.90 5.40 11.81
N SER A 69 -2.38 5.48 10.58
CA SER A 69 -1.72 4.83 9.46
C SER A 69 -1.66 5.74 8.23
N HIS A 70 -0.62 5.53 7.43
CA HIS A 70 -0.42 6.29 6.20
C HIS A 70 -0.01 5.33 5.09
N ILE A 71 -0.81 5.30 4.03
CA ILE A 71 -0.52 4.45 2.87
C ILE A 71 0.53 5.15 2.02
N THR A 72 1.65 4.47 1.80
CA THR A 72 2.80 5.06 1.10
C THR A 72 2.76 4.82 -0.39
N ASN A 73 2.45 3.60 -0.82
CA ASN A 73 2.40 3.27 -2.24
C ASN A 73 1.54 2.03 -2.48
N ILE A 74 0.85 2.04 -3.62
CA ILE A 74 0.06 0.92 -4.11
C ILE A 74 0.28 0.86 -5.61
N ALA A 75 0.60 -0.31 -6.13
CA ALA A 75 0.75 -0.48 -7.58
C ALA A 75 0.41 -1.91 -7.99
N VAL A 76 -0.11 -2.03 -9.22
CA VAL A 76 -0.43 -3.31 -9.86
C VAL A 76 0.30 -3.33 -11.20
N ALA A 77 0.91 -4.46 -11.53
CA ALA A 77 1.58 -4.66 -12.82
C ALA A 77 0.60 -4.40 -13.96
N GLU A 78 1.08 -3.75 -15.03
CA GLU A 78 0.24 -3.30 -16.14
C GLU A 78 -0.64 -4.43 -16.71
N ALA A 79 -0.06 -5.61 -16.91
CA ALA A 79 -0.78 -6.75 -17.48
C ALA A 79 -1.97 -7.22 -16.61
N TYR A 80 -2.00 -6.85 -15.35
CA TYR A 80 -3.02 -7.29 -14.40
C TYR A 80 -3.97 -6.16 -13.95
N ARG A 81 -3.83 -4.97 -14.52
CA ARG A 81 -4.73 -3.83 -14.22
C ARG A 81 -6.12 -4.07 -14.78
N GLY A 82 -7.11 -3.44 -14.14
CA GLY A 82 -8.50 -3.55 -14.55
C GLY A 82 -9.21 -4.81 -14.10
N ARG A 83 -8.61 -5.57 -13.18
CA ARG A 83 -9.16 -6.83 -12.66
C ARG A 83 -9.57 -6.75 -11.18
N GLY A 84 -9.56 -5.55 -10.59
CA GLY A 84 -9.93 -5.35 -9.19
C GLY A 84 -8.84 -5.68 -8.18
N ILE A 85 -7.61 -5.94 -8.62
CA ILE A 85 -6.49 -6.31 -7.73
C ILE A 85 -6.08 -5.13 -6.84
N GLY A 86 -6.06 -3.91 -7.37
CA GLY A 86 -5.77 -2.71 -6.58
C GLY A 86 -6.77 -2.52 -5.45
N LYS A 87 -8.04 -2.75 -5.71
CA LYS A 87 -9.10 -2.70 -4.69
C LYS A 87 -8.89 -3.80 -3.65
N GLN A 88 -8.60 -5.01 -4.09
CA GLN A 88 -8.37 -6.16 -3.23
C GLN A 88 -7.16 -5.92 -2.31
N LEU A 89 -6.06 -5.40 -2.86
CA LEU A 89 -4.87 -5.03 -2.09
C LEU A 89 -5.18 -3.95 -1.05
N THR A 90 -5.90 -2.92 -1.44
CA THR A 90 -6.23 -1.82 -0.55
C THR A 90 -7.15 -2.27 0.57
N GLN A 91 -8.16 -3.09 0.27
CA GLN A 91 -9.04 -3.66 1.28
C GLN A 91 -8.27 -4.53 2.28
N ALA A 92 -7.39 -5.38 1.79
CA ALA A 92 -6.56 -6.24 2.64
C ALA A 92 -5.61 -5.41 3.52
N LEU A 93 -5.04 -4.34 2.96
CA LEU A 93 -4.17 -3.44 3.71
C LEU A 93 -4.94 -2.72 4.83
N LEU A 94 -6.12 -2.19 4.53
CA LEU A 94 -6.96 -1.53 5.53
C LEU A 94 -7.34 -2.49 6.66
N GLN A 95 -7.65 -3.74 6.33
CA GLN A 95 -7.95 -4.77 7.33
C GLN A 95 -6.73 -5.04 8.22
N TYR A 96 -5.56 -5.18 7.61
CA TYR A 96 -4.31 -5.39 8.32
C TYR A 96 -4.00 -4.23 9.28
N LEU A 97 -4.10 -3.00 8.78
CA LEU A 97 -3.85 -1.80 9.58
C LEU A 97 -4.86 -1.67 10.75
N SER A 98 -6.12 -1.96 10.48
CA SER A 98 -7.16 -1.99 11.52
C SER A 98 -6.84 -3.02 12.59
N ASN A 99 -6.42 -4.21 12.18
CA ASN A 99 -6.01 -5.28 13.10
C ASN A 99 -4.83 -4.86 14.00
N LEU A 100 -3.97 -3.97 13.50
CA LEU A 100 -2.84 -3.45 14.27
C LEU A 100 -3.20 -2.25 15.15
N GLY A 101 -4.45 -1.82 15.14
CA GLY A 101 -4.94 -0.74 15.99
C GLY A 101 -5.10 0.61 15.31
N ALA A 102 -4.90 0.71 13.99
CA ALA A 102 -5.10 1.96 13.28
C ALA A 102 -6.58 2.34 13.26
N CYS A 103 -6.88 3.57 13.70
CA CYS A 103 -8.24 4.10 13.72
C CYS A 103 -8.58 4.81 12.41
N TYR A 104 -7.58 5.22 11.64
CA TYR A 104 -7.78 5.84 10.34
C TYR A 104 -6.55 5.63 9.46
N ALA A 105 -6.74 5.82 8.15
CA ALA A 105 -5.68 5.75 7.16
C ALA A 105 -5.69 7.00 6.29
N THR A 106 -4.51 7.51 5.95
CA THR A 106 -4.34 8.65 5.05
C THR A 106 -3.54 8.26 3.83
N LEU A 107 -3.71 9.00 2.75
CA LEU A 107 -2.88 8.87 1.56
C LEU A 107 -2.89 10.16 0.76
N GLU A 108 -1.88 10.36 -0.07
CA GLU A 108 -1.86 11.40 -1.09
C GLU A 108 -2.08 10.76 -2.47
N VAL A 109 -2.83 11.44 -3.32
CA VAL A 109 -3.10 10.99 -4.69
C VAL A 109 -3.06 12.20 -5.62
N ARG A 110 -2.46 12.01 -6.82
CA ARG A 110 -2.39 13.09 -7.83
C ARG A 110 -3.78 13.58 -8.17
N VAL A 111 -3.93 14.89 -8.31
CA VAL A 111 -5.22 15.49 -8.70
C VAL A 111 -5.67 14.98 -10.07
N SER A 112 -4.74 14.61 -10.95
CA SER A 112 -5.05 14.05 -12.28
C SER A 112 -5.41 12.56 -12.26
N ASN A 113 -5.14 11.84 -11.16
CA ASN A 113 -5.36 10.41 -11.10
C ASN A 113 -6.77 10.09 -10.65
N LEU A 114 -7.75 10.30 -11.56
CA LEU A 114 -9.17 10.09 -11.27
C LEU A 114 -9.48 8.63 -10.94
N ARG A 115 -8.81 7.70 -11.60
CA ARG A 115 -9.02 6.27 -11.39
C ARG A 115 -8.69 5.86 -9.95
N ALA A 116 -7.54 6.29 -9.44
CA ALA A 116 -7.14 6.02 -8.07
C ALA A 116 -8.07 6.71 -7.07
N GLN A 117 -8.44 7.97 -7.33
CA GLN A 117 -9.38 8.70 -6.47
C GLN A 117 -10.71 7.95 -6.35
N ASN A 118 -11.24 7.47 -7.46
CA ASN A 118 -12.52 6.74 -7.48
C ASN A 118 -12.39 5.41 -6.71
N LEU A 119 -11.27 4.72 -6.85
CA LEU A 119 -10.99 3.50 -6.09
C LEU A 119 -11.02 3.78 -4.58
N TYR A 120 -10.30 4.80 -4.16
CA TYR A 120 -10.23 5.14 -2.72
C TYR A 120 -11.56 5.63 -2.17
N LYS A 121 -12.31 6.44 -2.93
CA LYS A 121 -13.65 6.87 -2.54
C LYS A 121 -14.58 5.68 -2.35
N ALA A 122 -14.50 4.68 -3.22
CA ALA A 122 -15.31 3.47 -3.11
C ALA A 122 -14.98 2.68 -1.84
N LEU A 123 -13.79 2.85 -1.27
CA LEU A 123 -13.36 2.19 -0.05
C LEU A 123 -13.54 3.05 1.21
N GLY A 124 -14.19 4.21 1.08
CA GLY A 124 -14.50 5.05 2.23
C GLY A 124 -13.55 6.22 2.46
N PHE A 125 -12.61 6.46 1.56
CA PHE A 125 -11.75 7.64 1.64
C PHE A 125 -12.48 8.89 1.18
N VAL A 126 -12.23 10.00 1.85
CA VAL A 126 -12.73 11.32 1.47
C VAL A 126 -11.56 12.30 1.37
N SER A 127 -11.65 13.24 0.44
CA SER A 127 -10.64 14.28 0.31
C SER A 127 -10.84 15.32 1.41
N VAL A 128 -9.79 15.60 2.17
CA VAL A 128 -9.83 16.57 3.27
C VAL A 128 -8.91 17.76 3.04
N GLY A 129 -8.13 17.74 1.97
CA GLY A 129 -7.22 18.85 1.67
C GLY A 129 -6.44 18.61 0.40
N LYS A 130 -5.64 19.59 0.05
CA LYS A 130 -4.79 19.58 -1.13
C LYS A 130 -3.38 20.02 -0.73
N ARG A 131 -2.37 19.25 -1.15
CA ARG A 131 -0.96 19.62 -1.00
C ARG A 131 -0.48 20.17 -2.33
N LYS A 132 -0.18 21.45 -2.37
CA LYS A 132 0.27 22.12 -3.59
C LYS A 132 1.69 21.70 -3.92
N ARG A 133 1.96 21.45 -5.21
CA ARG A 133 3.28 21.09 -5.74
C ARG A 133 3.93 19.92 -5.01
N TYR A 134 3.10 18.94 -4.68
CA TYR A 134 3.54 17.78 -3.90
C TYR A 134 4.48 16.86 -4.69
N TYR A 135 4.21 16.67 -5.99
CA TYR A 135 4.96 15.76 -6.83
C TYR A 135 6.12 16.49 -7.53
N GLU A 136 7.34 16.02 -7.29
CA GLU A 136 8.57 16.68 -7.78
C GLU A 136 8.75 16.58 -9.29
N ASP A 137 8.19 15.53 -9.92
CA ASP A 137 8.39 15.29 -11.36
C ASP A 137 7.78 16.38 -12.24
N ASN A 138 6.59 16.89 -11.90
CA ASN A 138 5.89 17.89 -12.70
C ASN A 138 5.23 19.00 -11.87
N GLY A 139 5.45 19.01 -10.57
CA GLY A 139 4.85 20.00 -9.68
C GLY A 139 3.35 19.85 -9.48
N GLU A 140 2.80 18.69 -9.80
CA GLU A 140 1.38 18.43 -9.66
C GLU A 140 0.96 18.44 -8.20
N ASP A 141 -0.27 18.95 -7.92
CA ASP A 141 -0.86 18.91 -6.59
C ASP A 141 -1.32 17.49 -6.24
N ALA A 142 -1.41 17.22 -4.95
CA ALA A 142 -2.00 16.00 -4.43
C ALA A 142 -3.25 16.32 -3.61
N PHE A 143 -4.26 15.46 -3.72
CA PHE A 143 -5.31 15.42 -2.71
C PHE A 143 -4.84 14.61 -1.52
N LEU A 144 -5.09 15.12 -0.32
CA LEU A 144 -4.96 14.34 0.91
C LEU A 144 -6.30 13.69 1.17
N MET A 145 -6.32 12.36 1.22
CA MET A 145 -7.54 11.58 1.46
C MET A 145 -7.42 10.83 2.78
N VAL A 146 -8.55 10.69 3.47
CA VAL A 146 -8.62 10.02 4.77
C VAL A 146 -9.78 9.04 4.78
N CYS A 147 -9.52 7.85 5.32
CA CYS A 147 -10.54 6.86 5.64
C CYS A 147 -10.61 6.76 7.16
N GLU A 148 -11.75 7.17 7.74
CA GLU A 148 -11.99 7.11 9.19
C GLU A 148 -12.82 5.89 9.58
N HIS A 149 -13.44 5.22 8.60
CA HIS A 149 -14.26 4.03 8.84
C HIS A 149 -13.47 2.77 8.52
N MET A 150 -12.52 2.46 9.39
CA MET A 150 -11.68 1.28 9.23
C MET A 150 -12.50 0.00 9.45
N PRO A 151 -12.11 -1.11 8.78
CA PRO A 151 -12.79 -2.40 9.01
C PRO A 151 -12.74 -2.82 10.48
N ALA A 152 -13.71 -3.62 10.91
CA ALA A 152 -13.69 -4.18 12.26
C ALA A 152 -12.46 -5.10 12.42
N VAL A 153 -11.85 -5.05 13.60
CA VAL A 153 -10.70 -5.90 13.93
C VAL A 153 -11.16 -7.36 13.94
N GLU A 154 -10.35 -8.24 13.36
CA GLU A 154 -10.61 -9.67 13.37
C GLU A 154 -10.27 -10.25 14.75
N GLU A 155 -11.19 -11.02 15.33
CA GLU A 155 -11.05 -11.54 16.70
C GLU A 155 -9.82 -12.44 16.87
N ASP A 156 -9.50 -13.23 15.87
CA ASP A 156 -8.41 -14.20 15.93
C ASP A 156 -7.10 -13.67 15.37
N PHE A 157 -7.02 -12.34 15.16
CA PHE A 157 -5.82 -11.76 14.59
C PHE A 157 -4.64 -11.85 15.56
N SER A 158 -3.54 -12.38 15.03
CA SER A 158 -2.24 -12.36 15.71
C SER A 158 -1.18 -12.13 14.64
N GLU A 159 -0.47 -11.02 14.75
CA GLU A 159 0.59 -10.74 13.81
C GLU A 159 1.85 -11.54 14.16
N GLU A 160 2.36 -12.31 13.21
CA GLU A 160 3.68 -12.87 13.33
C GLU A 160 4.73 -11.76 13.27
N PRO A 161 5.91 -11.93 13.87
CA PRO A 161 6.93 -10.89 13.86
C PRO A 161 7.20 -10.34 12.46
N TRP A 162 7.17 -9.03 12.33
CA TRP A 162 7.53 -8.35 11.10
C TRP A 162 9.05 -8.38 10.96
N PRO A 163 9.61 -8.57 9.76
CA PRO A 163 11.07 -8.70 9.57
C PRO A 163 11.89 -7.60 10.24
N ALA A 164 11.40 -6.35 10.25
CA ALA A 164 12.10 -5.22 10.85
C ALA A 164 12.31 -5.34 12.36
N THR A 165 11.47 -6.13 13.05
CA THR A 165 11.58 -6.30 14.51
C THR A 165 12.63 -7.32 14.91
N GLU A 166 13.11 -8.11 13.98
CA GLU A 166 14.11 -9.15 14.23
C GLU A 166 15.56 -8.63 14.12
N GLY A 167 15.72 -7.43 13.61
CA GLY A 167 17.02 -6.85 13.30
C GLY A 167 17.74 -6.14 14.43
N ASN A 168 17.27 -6.26 15.66
CA ASN A 168 17.91 -5.63 16.81
C ASN A 168 18.92 -6.60 17.46
N GLY A 169 19.90 -6.95 16.71
CA GLY A 169 21.07 -7.59 17.28
C GLY A 169 22.03 -6.58 17.84
#